data_f99835be253a141f8d5ee3b0c6db64f8
#
_entry.id   f99835be253a141f8d5ee3b0c6db64f8
#
_cell.length_a   1.000
_cell.length_b   1.000
_cell.length_c   1.000
_cell.angle_alpha   90.00
_cell.angle_beta   90.00
_cell.angle_gamma   90.00
#
_symmetry.space_group_name_H-M   'P 1'
#
loop_
_entity.id
_entity.type
_entity.pdbx_description
1 polymer ?
#
loop_
_entity_poly.entity_id
_entity_poly.type
_entity_poly.pdbx_seq_one_letter_code
_entity_poly.pdbx_strand_id
1 'polypeptide(L)'
;MKRSPVLGLAVLLLAGPAQAQTKSPSSLAGIWQGVETDPKEPGATWPALLRVQPGKGSGLFGILYQEAGQRMGVSVTFQVQATRTATGLLLKQVRKLNETGATPGSYWCEGAITFTYDAEQEKLTGRAAYDPVGDCDHGNFTLYRVRLKSAARVPAGTETAIRVSGRDVRWYADADLKQLVNSGNTFRTRLRKTTTFYLTQGYYRTRESAVVPITVQVGGAAPPPAPTPAPVAPPPAPEPALPPLDTARRPVVAAPPVISEKPVVLPTVLFKLGTAELLADGLPALNQLATQLRERPALRLQIAGHTDRLGEPQKNLVLSEQRAEAVKDFLVRAGIGAERLSTVGYGDTRPLYPSPDARNRRVEVAAVK
;
A
#
# COMPACT_ATOMS: atom_id res chain seq x y z
N MET A 1 42.41 42.73 -61.30
CA MET A 1 42.19 42.57 -59.84
C MET A 1 40.92 41.73 -59.64
N LYS A 2 41.12 40.43 -59.36
CA LYS A 2 40.02 39.50 -59.18
C LYS A 2 39.72 39.38 -57.67
N ARG A 3 38.50 39.64 -57.24
CA ARG A 3 38.04 39.39 -55.85
C ARG A 3 37.30 38.07 -55.81
N SER A 4 37.81 37.13 -54.98
CA SER A 4 37.18 35.84 -54.68
C SER A 4 36.08 36.04 -53.62
N PRO A 5 34.95 35.33 -53.69
CA PRO A 5 33.96 35.35 -52.64
C PRO A 5 34.32 34.30 -51.57
N VAL A 6 34.23 34.72 -50.31
CA VAL A 6 34.32 33.85 -49.12
C VAL A 6 32.98 33.16 -48.95
N LEU A 7 33.01 31.82 -49.02
CA LEU A 7 31.84 30.97 -48.76
C LEU A 7 31.73 30.77 -47.24
N GLY A 8 30.74 31.40 -46.64
CA GLY A 8 30.38 31.16 -45.21
C GLY A 8 29.62 29.85 -45.04
N LEU A 9 30.21 28.93 -44.33
CA LEU A 9 29.61 27.64 -43.99
C LEU A 9 28.64 27.85 -42.82
N ALA A 10 27.30 27.86 -43.07
CA ALA A 10 26.28 27.89 -42.06
C ALA A 10 26.09 26.50 -41.46
N VAL A 11 26.51 26.32 -40.21
CA VAL A 11 26.26 25.10 -39.44
C VAL A 11 24.81 25.12 -38.96
N LEU A 12 23.95 24.35 -39.61
CA LEU A 12 22.60 24.07 -39.14
C LEU A 12 22.68 23.12 -37.92
N LEU A 13 22.49 23.65 -36.73
CA LEU A 13 22.23 22.83 -35.53
C LEU A 13 20.82 22.26 -35.65
N LEU A 14 20.73 21.01 -36.10
CA LEU A 14 19.49 20.23 -35.98
C LEU A 14 19.25 19.95 -34.51
N ALA A 15 18.34 20.70 -33.88
CA ALA A 15 17.76 20.35 -32.59
C ALA A 15 16.94 19.08 -32.78
N GLY A 16 17.48 17.93 -32.31
CA GLY A 16 16.76 16.68 -32.25
C GLY A 16 15.50 16.84 -31.36
N PRO A 17 14.42 16.09 -31.64
CA PRO A 17 13.22 16.17 -30.82
C PRO A 17 13.57 15.78 -29.38
N ALA A 18 13.28 16.66 -28.44
CA ALA A 18 13.33 16.36 -27.02
C ALA A 18 12.45 15.14 -26.76
N GLN A 19 13.07 14.00 -26.48
CA GLN A 19 12.36 12.82 -26.04
C GLN A 19 11.66 13.19 -24.73
N ALA A 20 10.35 13.39 -24.81
CA ALA A 20 9.51 13.45 -23.63
C ALA A 20 9.75 12.18 -22.84
N GLN A 21 10.43 12.30 -21.69
CA GLN A 21 10.52 11.22 -20.72
C GLN A 21 9.10 10.83 -20.37
N THR A 22 8.64 9.71 -20.88
CA THR A 22 7.39 9.07 -20.48
C THR A 22 7.53 8.77 -18.98
N LYS A 23 6.97 9.64 -18.14
CA LYS A 23 6.80 9.37 -16.71
C LYS A 23 6.13 8.02 -16.61
N SER A 24 6.82 7.05 -16.01
CA SER A 24 6.22 5.75 -15.67
C SER A 24 4.82 5.98 -15.11
N PRO A 25 3.79 5.29 -15.62
CA PRO A 25 2.43 5.54 -15.18
C PRO A 25 2.40 5.42 -13.66
N SER A 26 2.06 6.51 -12.98
CA SER A 26 2.03 6.56 -11.51
C SER A 26 1.14 5.42 -11.03
N SER A 27 1.65 4.61 -10.10
CA SER A 27 0.87 3.49 -9.55
C SER A 27 -0.48 4.01 -9.04
N LEU A 28 -1.59 3.44 -9.51
CA LEU A 28 -2.93 3.75 -9.02
C LEU A 28 -3.21 3.11 -7.65
N ALA A 29 -2.28 2.28 -7.16
CA ALA A 29 -2.35 1.75 -5.80
C ALA A 29 -2.18 2.87 -4.77
N GLY A 30 -2.87 2.73 -3.65
CA GLY A 30 -2.85 3.69 -2.55
C GLY A 30 -4.21 3.91 -1.93
N ILE A 31 -4.31 4.96 -1.13
CA ILE A 31 -5.51 5.33 -0.40
C ILE A 31 -6.13 6.55 -1.06
N TRP A 32 -7.39 6.42 -1.44
CA TRP A 32 -8.19 7.43 -2.09
C TRP A 32 -9.39 7.75 -1.20
N GLN A 33 -9.64 9.01 -0.94
CA GLN A 33 -10.73 9.46 -0.07
C GLN A 33 -11.56 10.53 -0.76
N GLY A 34 -12.87 10.48 -0.58
CA GLY A 34 -13.77 11.45 -1.15
C GLY A 34 -15.23 11.08 -0.94
N VAL A 35 -16.02 11.14 -1.99
CA VAL A 35 -17.47 11.04 -1.91
C VAL A 35 -18.04 10.40 -3.17
N GLU A 36 -19.12 9.65 -2.99
CA GLU A 36 -20.11 9.37 -4.01
C GLU A 36 -21.29 10.33 -3.86
N THR A 37 -21.86 10.74 -4.99
CA THR A 37 -23.07 11.58 -5.09
C THR A 37 -24.03 10.96 -6.07
N ASP A 38 -25.33 11.09 -5.82
CA ASP A 38 -26.38 10.69 -6.76
C ASP A 38 -26.87 11.93 -7.53
N PRO A 39 -26.88 11.90 -8.87
CA PRO A 39 -27.44 12.98 -9.69
C PRO A 39 -28.95 13.21 -9.50
N LYS A 40 -29.68 12.15 -9.10
CA LYS A 40 -31.15 12.20 -8.90
C LYS A 40 -31.54 12.70 -7.51
N GLU A 41 -30.63 12.57 -6.54
CA GLU A 41 -30.83 13.05 -5.17
C GLU A 41 -29.85 14.16 -4.82
N PRO A 42 -30.07 15.42 -5.26
CA PRO A 42 -29.19 16.54 -4.97
C PRO A 42 -29.04 16.73 -3.45
N GLY A 43 -27.79 16.60 -2.96
CA GLY A 43 -27.47 16.72 -1.53
C GLY A 43 -27.29 15.38 -0.82
N ALA A 44 -27.70 14.25 -1.39
CA ALA A 44 -27.35 12.95 -0.89
C ALA A 44 -25.86 12.68 -1.19
N THR A 45 -25.13 12.24 -0.16
CA THR A 45 -23.70 11.98 -0.24
C THR A 45 -23.35 10.71 0.53
N TRP A 46 -22.38 9.98 -0.03
CA TRP A 46 -21.80 8.80 0.62
C TRP A 46 -20.29 8.97 0.68
N PRO A 47 -19.77 9.48 1.81
CA PRO A 47 -18.34 9.53 2.05
C PRO A 47 -17.69 8.19 1.76
N ALA A 48 -16.61 8.19 0.99
CA ALA A 48 -16.01 6.97 0.46
C ALA A 48 -14.49 6.94 0.70
N LEU A 49 -13.99 5.75 1.03
CA LEU A 49 -12.58 5.45 1.20
C LEU A 49 -12.24 4.21 0.38
N LEU A 50 -11.47 4.41 -0.69
CA LEU A 50 -10.99 3.33 -1.55
C LEU A 50 -9.52 3.06 -1.26
N ARG A 51 -9.19 1.82 -0.94
CA ARG A 51 -7.82 1.33 -0.78
C ARG A 51 -7.53 0.32 -1.85
N VAL A 52 -6.50 0.57 -2.64
CA VAL A 52 -6.12 -0.26 -3.78
C VAL A 52 -4.66 -0.67 -3.63
N GLN A 53 -4.41 -1.95 -3.79
CA GLN A 53 -3.07 -2.55 -3.70
C GLN A 53 -2.77 -3.35 -4.99
N PRO A 54 -1.48 -3.53 -5.34
CA PRO A 54 -1.10 -4.42 -6.42
C PRO A 54 -1.52 -5.85 -6.09
N GLY A 55 -2.15 -6.53 -7.06
CA GLY A 55 -2.45 -7.95 -7.04
C GLY A 55 -1.43 -8.76 -7.81
N LYS A 56 -1.73 -10.04 -8.05
CA LYS A 56 -0.95 -10.89 -8.96
C LYS A 56 -1.11 -10.38 -10.40
N GLY A 57 0.00 -10.29 -11.13
CA GLY A 57 0.01 -9.77 -12.50
C GLY A 57 -0.26 -8.26 -12.57
N SER A 58 -1.04 -7.83 -13.54
CA SER A 58 -1.42 -6.40 -13.74
C SER A 58 -2.65 -5.97 -12.95
N GLY A 59 -3.31 -6.89 -12.24
CA GLY A 59 -4.52 -6.63 -11.47
C GLY A 59 -4.26 -5.83 -10.20
N LEU A 60 -5.29 -5.15 -9.74
CA LEU A 60 -5.32 -4.46 -8.46
C LEU A 60 -6.49 -5.04 -7.65
N PHE A 61 -6.34 -5.06 -6.33
CA PHE A 61 -7.42 -5.46 -5.42
C PHE A 61 -7.46 -4.51 -4.24
N GLY A 62 -8.55 -4.53 -3.50
CA GLY A 62 -8.68 -3.63 -2.37
C GLY A 62 -10.03 -3.69 -1.68
N ILE A 63 -10.33 -2.61 -0.98
CA ILE A 63 -11.62 -2.38 -0.35
C ILE A 63 -12.17 -1.01 -0.72
N LEU A 64 -13.48 -0.95 -0.84
CA LEU A 64 -14.25 0.30 -0.88
C LEU A 64 -15.11 0.36 0.38
N TYR A 65 -14.82 1.33 1.23
CA TYR A 65 -15.63 1.66 2.42
C TYR A 65 -16.49 2.87 2.10
N GLN A 66 -17.76 2.83 2.47
CA GLN A 66 -18.72 3.92 2.28
C GLN A 66 -19.56 4.13 3.53
N GLU A 67 -19.96 5.38 3.77
CA GLU A 67 -20.87 5.78 4.83
C GLU A 67 -22.10 6.46 4.23
N ALA A 68 -23.23 6.32 4.88
CA ALA A 68 -24.40 7.15 4.55
C ALA A 68 -24.21 8.55 5.17
N GLY A 69 -23.99 9.57 4.32
CA GLY A 69 -23.63 10.92 4.79
C GLY A 69 -24.66 11.59 5.69
N GLN A 70 -25.92 11.21 5.57
CA GLN A 70 -27.03 11.76 6.38
C GLN A 70 -27.41 10.88 7.58
N ARG A 71 -26.88 9.65 7.70
CA ARG A 71 -27.22 8.70 8.75
C ARG A 71 -25.95 8.27 9.48
N MET A 72 -25.74 8.83 10.67
CA MET A 72 -24.60 8.45 11.50
C MET A 72 -24.65 6.95 11.86
N GLY A 73 -23.56 6.23 11.62
CA GLY A 73 -23.43 4.82 11.99
C GLY A 73 -23.83 3.81 10.92
N VAL A 74 -24.31 4.26 9.77
CA VAL A 74 -24.60 3.39 8.63
C VAL A 74 -23.40 3.36 7.70
N SER A 75 -22.80 2.20 7.50
CA SER A 75 -21.65 2.04 6.63
C SER A 75 -21.58 0.65 6.01
N VAL A 76 -20.83 0.53 4.93
CA VAL A 76 -20.54 -0.73 4.24
C VAL A 76 -19.08 -0.80 3.83
N THR A 77 -18.56 -2.01 3.77
CA THR A 77 -17.25 -2.31 3.21
C THR A 77 -17.39 -3.40 2.15
N PHE A 78 -16.95 -3.09 0.94
CA PHE A 78 -16.87 -4.05 -0.15
C PHE A 78 -15.43 -4.48 -0.40
N GLN A 79 -15.23 -5.75 -0.65
CA GLN A 79 -14.04 -6.21 -1.35
C GLN A 79 -14.17 -5.80 -2.81
N VAL A 80 -13.08 -5.24 -3.37
CA VAL A 80 -13.07 -4.79 -4.75
C VAL A 80 -11.90 -5.36 -5.52
N GLN A 81 -12.13 -5.63 -6.79
CA GLN A 81 -11.11 -5.96 -7.77
C GLN A 81 -11.04 -4.83 -8.78
N ALA A 82 -9.85 -4.38 -9.11
CA ALA A 82 -9.67 -3.29 -10.04
C ALA A 82 -8.74 -3.69 -11.19
N THR A 83 -9.11 -3.25 -12.40
CA THR A 83 -8.32 -3.44 -13.61
C THR A 83 -7.93 -2.07 -14.14
N ARG A 84 -6.67 -1.91 -14.56
CA ARG A 84 -6.22 -0.69 -15.22
C ARG A 84 -6.89 -0.55 -16.57
N THR A 85 -7.35 0.66 -16.87
CA THR A 85 -7.83 1.06 -18.19
C THR A 85 -6.86 2.08 -18.80
N ALA A 86 -7.06 2.46 -20.04
CA ALA A 86 -6.26 3.49 -20.71
C ALA A 86 -6.30 4.85 -19.96
N THR A 87 -7.43 5.18 -19.34
CA THR A 87 -7.66 6.46 -18.67
C THR A 87 -7.69 6.41 -17.14
N GLY A 88 -7.66 5.21 -16.55
CA GLY A 88 -7.77 5.07 -15.09
C GLY A 88 -7.98 3.64 -14.61
N LEU A 89 -9.13 3.36 -13.98
CA LEU A 89 -9.48 2.09 -13.36
C LEU A 89 -10.92 1.68 -13.72
N LEU A 90 -11.12 0.39 -13.97
CA LEU A 90 -12.41 -0.28 -13.81
C LEU A 90 -12.39 -1.03 -12.48
N LEU A 91 -13.26 -0.67 -11.56
CA LEU A 91 -13.40 -1.31 -10.25
C LEU A 91 -14.71 -2.10 -10.23
N LYS A 92 -14.64 -3.35 -9.76
CA LYS A 92 -15.81 -4.21 -9.52
C LYS A 92 -15.92 -4.51 -8.04
N GLN A 93 -17.08 -4.33 -7.47
CA GLN A 93 -17.43 -4.84 -6.15
C GLN A 93 -17.59 -6.36 -6.28
N VAL A 94 -16.87 -7.11 -5.45
CA VAL A 94 -16.81 -8.58 -5.53
C VAL A 94 -17.71 -9.22 -4.49
N ARG A 95 -17.66 -8.69 -3.28
CA ARG A 95 -18.51 -9.12 -2.15
C ARG A 95 -18.56 -8.05 -1.07
N LYS A 96 -19.66 -8.00 -0.36
CA LYS A 96 -19.82 -7.24 0.87
C LYS A 96 -19.07 -7.95 2.00
N LEU A 97 -18.15 -7.23 2.67
CA LEU A 97 -17.35 -7.75 3.79
C LEU A 97 -17.98 -7.44 5.14
N ASN A 98 -18.54 -6.25 5.25
CA ASN A 98 -19.16 -5.76 6.48
C ASN A 98 -20.22 -4.72 6.16
N GLU A 99 -21.23 -4.64 7.03
CA GLU A 99 -22.26 -3.62 7.01
C GLU A 99 -22.64 -3.28 8.45
N THR A 100 -22.84 -2.00 8.74
CA THR A 100 -23.29 -1.52 10.06
C THR A 100 -24.48 -0.60 9.91
N GLY A 101 -25.36 -0.59 10.93
CA GLY A 101 -26.53 0.29 10.98
C GLY A 101 -27.60 -0.01 9.93
N ALA A 102 -27.61 -1.20 9.33
CA ALA A 102 -28.64 -1.63 8.41
C ALA A 102 -30.02 -1.63 9.11
N THR A 103 -31.02 -1.09 8.42
CA THR A 103 -32.42 -1.12 8.85
C THR A 103 -33.22 -2.02 7.89
N PRO A 104 -34.36 -2.60 8.31
CA PRO A 104 -35.21 -3.35 7.40
C PRO A 104 -35.55 -2.52 6.14
N GLY A 105 -35.28 -3.08 4.96
CA GLY A 105 -35.49 -2.42 3.67
C GLY A 105 -34.34 -1.50 3.21
N SER A 106 -33.27 -1.28 4.02
CA SER A 106 -32.07 -0.60 3.53
C SER A 106 -31.19 -1.55 2.70
N TYR A 107 -30.56 -1.03 1.68
CA TYR A 107 -29.62 -1.75 0.83
C TYR A 107 -28.48 -0.82 0.37
N TRP A 108 -27.40 -1.40 -0.05
CA TRP A 108 -26.28 -0.74 -0.69
C TRP A 108 -26.20 -1.14 -2.15
N CYS A 109 -25.97 -0.17 -3.02
CA CYS A 109 -25.85 -0.41 -4.44
C CYS A 109 -24.53 -1.12 -4.76
N GLU A 110 -24.62 -2.22 -5.51
CA GLU A 110 -23.48 -3.03 -5.91
C GLU A 110 -23.32 -3.00 -7.43
N GLY A 111 -22.09 -3.10 -7.95
CA GLY A 111 -21.83 -3.09 -9.37
C GLY A 111 -20.39 -2.75 -9.73
N ALA A 112 -20.22 -2.00 -10.82
CA ALA A 112 -18.92 -1.60 -11.32
C ALA A 112 -18.77 -0.09 -11.39
N ILE A 113 -17.55 0.41 -11.12
CA ILE A 113 -17.24 1.84 -11.14
C ILE A 113 -16.11 2.06 -12.14
N THR A 114 -16.34 2.88 -13.15
CA THR A 114 -15.31 3.27 -14.11
C THR A 114 -14.72 4.62 -13.70
N PHE A 115 -13.42 4.64 -13.40
CA PHE A 115 -12.69 5.82 -12.99
C PHE A 115 -11.79 6.35 -14.09
N THR A 116 -11.78 7.68 -14.23
CA THR A 116 -10.74 8.43 -14.93
C THR A 116 -9.76 9.01 -13.91
N TYR A 117 -8.47 8.93 -14.19
CA TYR A 117 -7.40 9.39 -13.31
C TYR A 117 -6.74 10.69 -13.83
N ASP A 118 -6.75 11.70 -12.99
CA ASP A 118 -5.98 12.93 -13.17
C ASP A 118 -4.68 12.82 -12.33
N ALA A 119 -3.54 12.70 -13.02
CA ALA A 119 -2.24 12.55 -12.39
C ALA A 119 -1.70 13.84 -11.76
N GLU A 120 -2.14 15.00 -12.23
CA GLU A 120 -1.72 16.29 -11.68
C GLU A 120 -2.38 16.55 -10.33
N GLN A 121 -3.68 16.35 -10.26
CA GLN A 121 -4.46 16.54 -9.05
C GLN A 121 -4.43 15.33 -8.11
N GLU A 122 -3.92 14.18 -8.57
CA GLU A 122 -4.07 12.89 -7.87
C GLU A 122 -5.54 12.62 -7.53
N LYS A 123 -6.39 12.69 -8.56
CA LYS A 123 -7.83 12.62 -8.46
C LYS A 123 -8.38 11.47 -9.30
N LEU A 124 -9.32 10.73 -8.76
CA LEU A 124 -10.18 9.80 -9.49
C LEU A 124 -11.58 10.39 -9.60
N THR A 125 -12.09 10.48 -10.81
CA THR A 125 -13.49 10.80 -11.08
C THR A 125 -14.13 9.57 -11.69
N GLY A 126 -15.18 9.05 -11.06
CA GLY A 126 -15.78 7.79 -11.44
C GLY A 126 -17.28 7.88 -11.64
N ARG A 127 -17.79 6.98 -12.49
CA ARG A 127 -19.22 6.73 -12.62
C ARG A 127 -19.49 5.26 -12.33
N ALA A 128 -20.38 5.03 -11.39
CA ALA A 128 -20.88 3.70 -11.08
C ALA A 128 -21.99 3.30 -12.05
N ALA A 129 -22.01 2.03 -12.40
CA ALA A 129 -23.12 1.35 -13.01
C ALA A 129 -23.49 0.22 -12.03
N TYR A 130 -24.62 0.37 -11.40
CA TYR A 130 -25.09 -0.55 -10.39
C TYR A 130 -26.05 -1.59 -10.96
N ASP A 131 -26.07 -2.75 -10.33
CA ASP A 131 -27.08 -3.75 -10.59
C ASP A 131 -28.44 -3.20 -10.13
N PRO A 132 -29.52 -3.36 -10.92
CA PRO A 132 -30.80 -2.74 -10.65
C PRO A 132 -31.48 -3.40 -9.46
N VAL A 133 -31.30 -2.84 -8.27
CA VAL A 133 -31.98 -3.19 -7.04
C VAL A 133 -32.56 -1.93 -6.44
N GLY A 134 -33.87 -1.86 -6.29
CA GLY A 134 -34.55 -0.66 -5.78
C GLY A 134 -34.34 0.54 -6.72
N ASP A 135 -33.80 1.64 -6.18
CA ASP A 135 -33.45 2.87 -6.89
C ASP A 135 -31.97 2.96 -7.28
N CYS A 136 -31.19 1.86 -7.11
CA CYS A 136 -29.83 1.78 -7.59
C CYS A 136 -29.76 1.85 -9.10
N ASP A 137 -29.20 2.92 -9.66
CA ASP A 137 -28.89 2.99 -11.08
C ASP A 137 -27.45 3.45 -11.34
N HIS A 138 -27.03 4.59 -10.81
CA HIS A 138 -25.67 5.09 -10.96
C HIS A 138 -25.32 6.12 -9.89
N GLY A 139 -24.03 6.20 -9.58
CA GLY A 139 -23.46 7.21 -8.70
C GLY A 139 -22.21 7.85 -9.33
N ASN A 140 -21.88 9.04 -8.89
CA ASN A 140 -20.69 9.77 -9.31
C ASN A 140 -19.69 9.83 -8.16
N PHE A 141 -18.48 9.33 -8.39
CA PHE A 141 -17.40 9.34 -7.41
C PHE A 141 -16.41 10.46 -7.70
N THR A 142 -15.96 11.12 -6.63
CA THR A 142 -14.81 12.03 -6.66
C THR A 142 -13.90 11.72 -5.49
N LEU A 143 -12.72 11.14 -5.78
CA LEU A 143 -11.77 10.72 -4.78
C LEU A 143 -10.41 11.38 -5.00
N TYR A 144 -9.73 11.75 -3.92
CA TYR A 144 -8.40 12.36 -3.93
C TYR A 144 -7.41 11.50 -3.16
N ARG A 145 -6.14 11.53 -3.56
CA ARG A 145 -5.06 10.84 -2.89
C ARG A 145 -3.99 11.82 -2.42
N VAL A 146 -3.50 11.61 -1.20
CA VAL A 146 -2.35 12.35 -0.68
C VAL A 146 -1.06 11.71 -1.18
N ARG A 147 -0.22 12.50 -1.86
CA ARG A 147 1.13 12.13 -2.29
C ARG A 147 2.09 13.30 -2.16
N LEU A 148 3.36 13.01 -1.87
CA LEU A 148 4.42 14.00 -1.91
C LEU A 148 4.66 14.44 -3.36
N LYS A 149 4.60 15.77 -3.61
CA LYS A 149 4.79 16.41 -4.91
C LYS A 149 6.07 17.26 -4.98
N SER A 150 6.75 17.48 -3.85
CA SER A 150 8.07 18.10 -3.76
C SER A 150 9.17 17.05 -3.61
N ALA A 151 10.44 17.48 -3.50
CA ALA A 151 11.55 16.58 -3.23
C ALA A 151 11.34 15.85 -1.89
N ALA A 152 11.62 14.55 -1.88
CA ALA A 152 11.56 13.73 -0.68
C ALA A 152 12.77 13.96 0.26
N ARG A 153 13.82 14.63 -0.23
CA ARG A 153 15.02 14.99 0.53
C ARG A 153 15.24 16.50 0.45
N VAL A 154 15.51 17.11 1.59
CA VAL A 154 15.71 18.56 1.75
C VAL A 154 17.01 18.86 2.49
N PRO A 155 17.65 20.03 2.27
CA PRO A 155 18.82 20.45 3.05
C PRO A 155 18.45 20.72 4.51
N ALA A 156 19.39 20.43 5.43
CA ALA A 156 19.21 20.68 6.84
C ALA A 156 19.10 22.18 7.16
N GLY A 157 18.12 22.56 7.97
CA GLY A 157 17.95 23.93 8.48
C GLY A 157 17.55 24.98 7.44
N THR A 158 17.38 24.61 6.19
CA THR A 158 16.94 25.51 5.11
C THR A 158 15.42 25.56 5.04
N GLU A 159 14.86 26.73 4.79
CA GLU A 159 13.43 26.87 4.57
C GLU A 159 13.04 26.16 3.28
N THR A 160 12.12 25.23 3.38
CA THR A 160 11.69 24.41 2.28
C THR A 160 10.16 24.34 2.22
N ALA A 161 9.62 24.46 1.01
CA ALA A 161 8.19 24.24 0.75
C ALA A 161 7.93 22.79 0.41
N ILE A 162 7.38 22.04 1.34
CA ILE A 162 6.93 20.66 1.13
C ILE A 162 5.53 20.72 0.53
N ARG A 163 5.35 20.12 -0.65
CA ARG A 163 4.09 20.12 -1.38
C ARG A 163 3.52 18.72 -1.49
N VAL A 164 2.20 18.60 -1.31
CA VAL A 164 1.46 17.34 -1.46
C VAL A 164 0.23 17.55 -2.34
N SER A 165 -0.29 16.47 -2.88
CA SER A 165 -1.65 16.42 -3.44
C SER A 165 -2.66 16.13 -2.33
N GLY A 166 -3.96 16.12 -2.69
CA GLY A 166 -5.07 15.87 -1.78
C GLY A 166 -6.03 17.05 -1.71
N ARG A 167 -7.12 16.88 -0.99
CA ARG A 167 -8.13 17.91 -0.79
C ARG A 167 -8.33 18.18 0.70
N ASP A 168 -8.27 19.47 1.09
CA ASP A 168 -8.36 19.89 2.50
C ASP A 168 -7.39 19.13 3.41
N VAL A 169 -6.10 19.14 3.03
CA VAL A 169 -5.06 18.38 3.72
C VAL A 169 -4.72 19.03 5.05
N ARG A 170 -4.63 18.23 6.10
CA ARG A 170 -4.16 18.63 7.44
C ARG A 170 -2.91 17.83 7.77
N TRP A 171 -1.92 18.51 8.35
CA TRP A 171 -0.61 17.96 8.69
C TRP A 171 -0.44 17.86 10.19
N TYR A 172 -0.06 16.72 10.68
CA TYR A 172 0.17 16.46 12.09
C TYR A 172 1.60 16.01 12.31
N ALA A 173 2.19 16.41 13.46
CA ALA A 173 3.51 15.99 13.86
C ALA A 173 3.54 14.57 14.46
N ASP A 174 2.39 14.05 14.89
CA ASP A 174 2.23 12.77 15.56
C ASP A 174 1.16 11.89 14.89
N ALA A 175 1.30 10.57 15.07
CA ALA A 175 0.38 9.59 14.50
C ALA A 175 -1.02 9.60 15.13
N ASP A 176 -1.13 10.12 16.36
CA ASP A 176 -2.41 10.21 17.10
C ASP A 176 -3.24 11.44 16.67
N LEU A 177 -2.70 12.26 15.73
CA LEU A 177 -3.35 13.46 15.19
C LEU A 177 -3.68 14.52 16.26
N LYS A 178 -2.87 14.62 17.31
CA LYS A 178 -3.06 15.58 18.39
C LYS A 178 -2.43 16.93 18.09
N GLN A 179 -1.27 16.94 17.41
CA GLN A 179 -0.51 18.13 17.12
C GLN A 179 -0.63 18.53 15.64
N LEU A 180 -1.62 19.39 15.34
CA LEU A 180 -1.76 20.01 14.03
C LEU A 180 -0.63 21.02 13.81
N VAL A 181 0.15 20.87 12.74
CA VAL A 181 1.28 21.74 12.41
C VAL A 181 1.07 22.58 11.15
N ASN A 182 0.17 22.14 10.26
CA ASN A 182 -0.15 22.90 9.05
C ASN A 182 -1.49 22.44 8.46
N SER A 183 -2.07 23.27 7.59
CA SER A 183 -3.22 22.94 6.74
C SER A 183 -2.99 23.41 5.30
N GLY A 184 -3.62 22.71 4.35
CA GLY A 184 -3.45 22.94 2.90
C GLY A 184 -2.33 22.09 2.29
N ASN A 185 -2.12 22.27 0.99
CA ASN A 185 -1.27 21.42 0.17
C ASN A 185 0.23 21.82 0.18
N THR A 186 0.58 22.88 0.89
CA THR A 186 1.96 23.38 0.98
C THR A 186 2.31 23.69 2.43
N PHE A 187 3.38 23.08 2.92
CA PHE A 187 3.94 23.34 4.23
C PHE A 187 5.35 23.94 4.11
N ARG A 188 5.52 25.21 4.50
CA ARG A 188 6.83 25.86 4.58
C ARG A 188 7.41 25.61 5.96
N THR A 189 8.58 24.97 6.00
CA THR A 189 9.22 24.58 7.27
C THR A 189 10.73 24.48 7.12
N ARG A 190 11.44 24.44 8.25
CA ARG A 190 12.90 24.24 8.35
C ARG A 190 13.18 22.97 9.11
N LEU A 191 13.47 21.88 8.39
CA LEU A 191 13.77 20.59 9.02
C LEU A 191 15.26 20.47 9.35
N ARG A 192 15.59 20.06 10.57
CA ARG A 192 16.96 19.75 11.00
C ARG A 192 17.26 18.25 11.01
N LYS A 193 16.22 17.41 11.01
CA LYS A 193 16.31 15.95 11.00
C LYS A 193 15.20 15.37 10.12
N THR A 194 15.41 14.16 9.61
CA THR A 194 14.38 13.40 8.90
C THR A 194 13.11 13.35 9.74
N THR A 195 12.00 13.78 9.17
CA THR A 195 10.72 13.97 9.87
C THR A 195 9.60 13.30 9.09
N THR A 196 8.76 12.58 9.82
CA THR A 196 7.51 12.01 9.27
C THR A 196 6.35 12.86 9.74
N PHE A 197 5.55 13.34 8.80
CA PHE A 197 4.28 14.00 9.04
C PHE A 197 3.14 13.02 8.76
N TYR A 198 2.05 13.17 9.48
CA TYR A 198 0.84 12.35 9.32
C TYR A 198 -0.26 13.22 8.76
N LEU A 199 -0.73 12.89 7.56
CA LEU A 199 -1.65 13.73 6.80
C LEU A 199 -3.03 13.09 6.72
N THR A 200 -4.06 13.92 6.87
CA THR A 200 -5.46 13.55 6.65
C THR A 200 -6.08 14.47 5.62
N GLN A 201 -7.20 14.05 5.03
CA GLN A 201 -8.01 14.89 4.15
C GLN A 201 -9.33 15.26 4.85
N GLY A 202 -9.69 16.53 4.80
CA GLY A 202 -10.97 17.02 5.36
C GLY A 202 -12.14 16.92 4.38
N TYR A 203 -11.88 16.61 3.11
CA TYR A 203 -12.88 16.47 2.08
C TYR A 203 -13.67 15.17 2.26
N TYR A 204 -14.92 15.31 2.69
CA TYR A 204 -15.80 14.21 3.06
C TYR A 204 -15.13 13.18 3.98
N ARG A 205 -15.06 13.55 5.25
CA ARG A 205 -14.44 12.71 6.29
C ARG A 205 -15.27 11.45 6.50
N THR A 206 -14.61 10.31 6.44
CA THR A 206 -15.13 9.04 6.91
C THR A 206 -14.75 8.83 8.38
N ARG A 207 -15.47 8.01 9.13
CA ARG A 207 -15.06 7.58 10.48
C ARG A 207 -13.73 6.85 10.45
N GLU A 208 -13.49 6.11 9.37
CA GLU A 208 -12.22 5.48 9.07
C GLU A 208 -11.29 6.46 8.32
N SER A 209 -10.96 7.60 8.93
CA SER A 209 -10.05 8.58 8.32
C SER A 209 -8.73 7.94 7.90
N ALA A 210 -8.37 8.12 6.64
CA ALA A 210 -7.08 7.68 6.16
C ALA A 210 -5.98 8.61 6.67
N VAL A 211 -5.06 8.07 7.45
CA VAL A 211 -3.83 8.77 7.84
C VAL A 211 -2.71 8.33 6.89
N VAL A 212 -2.12 9.30 6.19
CA VAL A 212 -1.05 9.06 5.22
C VAL A 212 0.27 9.59 5.79
N PRO A 213 1.21 8.72 6.17
CA PRO A 213 2.53 9.17 6.60
C PRO A 213 3.36 9.63 5.41
N ILE A 214 3.94 10.82 5.51
CA ILE A 214 4.89 11.40 4.56
C ILE A 214 6.19 11.67 5.27
N THR A 215 7.24 10.93 4.90
CA THR A 215 8.59 11.12 5.44
C THR A 215 9.40 12.01 4.53
N VAL A 216 9.91 13.12 5.07
CA VAL A 216 10.84 14.03 4.40
C VAL A 216 12.22 13.80 5.00
N GLN A 217 13.14 13.33 4.16
CA GLN A 217 14.53 13.09 4.56
C GLN A 217 15.30 14.40 4.63
N VAL A 218 16.17 14.52 5.63
CA VAL A 218 17.12 15.63 5.75
C VAL A 218 18.52 15.08 5.56
N GLY A 219 19.28 15.69 4.64
CA GLY A 219 20.66 15.28 4.38
C GLY A 219 21.25 16.10 3.25
N GLY A 220 22.60 16.12 3.17
CA GLY A 220 23.36 16.91 2.20
C GLY A 220 22.87 16.76 0.75
N ALA A 221 23.34 17.66 -0.12
CA ALA A 221 22.95 17.79 -1.51
C ALA A 221 22.70 16.46 -2.19
N ALA A 222 21.67 16.41 -3.06
CA ALA A 222 21.42 15.25 -3.90
C ALA A 222 22.73 14.80 -4.57
N PRO A 223 23.03 13.49 -4.61
CA PRO A 223 24.19 13.03 -5.36
C PRO A 223 24.08 13.57 -6.80
N PRO A 224 25.20 14.06 -7.37
CA PRO A 224 25.21 14.46 -8.77
C PRO A 224 24.70 13.29 -9.62
N PRO A 225 24.05 13.56 -10.75
CA PRO A 225 23.64 12.49 -11.66
C PRO A 225 24.83 11.59 -11.93
N ALA A 226 24.61 10.28 -11.82
CA ALA A 226 25.65 9.28 -12.03
C ALA A 226 26.42 9.59 -13.30
N PRO A 227 27.77 9.63 -13.28
CA PRO A 227 28.54 9.83 -14.50
C PRO A 227 28.19 8.71 -15.48
N THR A 228 28.02 9.08 -16.72
CA THR A 228 27.87 8.17 -17.85
C THR A 228 28.96 7.08 -17.74
N PRO A 229 28.63 5.79 -17.85
CA PRO A 229 29.62 4.74 -17.66
C PRO A 229 30.76 4.91 -18.68
N ALA A 230 31.97 5.09 -18.14
CA ALA A 230 33.17 5.04 -18.91
C ALA A 230 33.38 3.60 -19.43
N PRO A 231 34.10 3.40 -20.56
CA PRO A 231 34.36 2.07 -21.12
C PRO A 231 35.00 1.15 -20.07
N VAL A 232 34.47 -0.05 -19.97
CA VAL A 232 34.88 -1.08 -19.01
C VAL A 232 36.35 -1.43 -19.27
N ALA A 233 37.22 -1.15 -18.30
CA ALA A 233 38.56 -1.67 -18.24
C ALA A 233 38.54 -3.17 -17.90
N PRO A 234 39.50 -3.97 -18.39
CA PRO A 234 39.55 -5.41 -18.10
C PRO A 234 39.77 -5.67 -16.61
N PRO A 235 39.25 -6.82 -16.10
CA PRO A 235 39.25 -7.12 -14.67
C PRO A 235 40.68 -7.24 -14.11
N PRO A 236 40.95 -6.68 -12.91
CA PRO A 236 42.22 -6.89 -12.22
C PRO A 236 42.34 -8.34 -11.73
N ALA A 237 43.58 -8.81 -11.65
CA ALA A 237 43.95 -10.12 -11.15
C ALA A 237 43.56 -10.33 -9.68
N PRO A 238 43.30 -11.57 -9.21
CA PRO A 238 42.79 -11.84 -7.89
C PRO A 238 43.77 -11.41 -6.78
N GLU A 239 43.25 -10.65 -5.82
CA GLU A 239 43.95 -10.20 -4.62
C GLU A 239 44.03 -11.33 -3.60
N PRO A 240 45.11 -11.46 -2.81
CA PRO A 240 45.27 -12.55 -1.86
C PRO A 240 44.27 -12.48 -0.69
N ALA A 241 43.79 -13.65 -0.32
CA ALA A 241 42.78 -13.86 0.73
C ALA A 241 43.20 -13.29 2.09
N LEU A 242 42.32 -12.47 2.68
CA LEU A 242 42.42 -12.02 4.05
C LEU A 242 42.11 -13.18 5.04
N PRO A 243 42.72 -13.19 6.23
CA PRO A 243 42.50 -14.26 7.20
C PRO A 243 41.07 -14.23 7.78
N PRO A 244 40.53 -15.38 8.24
CA PRO A 244 39.13 -15.50 8.64
C PRO A 244 38.83 -14.70 9.90
N LEU A 245 37.79 -13.86 9.82
CA LEU A 245 37.18 -13.21 10.98
C LEU A 245 36.46 -14.26 11.83
N ASP A 246 36.74 -14.26 13.10
CA ASP A 246 36.16 -15.09 14.14
C ASP A 246 34.63 -14.93 14.21
N THR A 247 33.88 -15.93 13.69
CA THR A 247 32.42 -15.96 13.68
C THR A 247 31.89 -16.70 14.90
N ALA A 248 32.07 -16.11 16.07
CA ALA A 248 31.39 -16.56 17.28
C ALA A 248 30.14 -15.75 17.60
N ARG A 249 29.17 -15.75 16.68
CA ARG A 249 27.76 -15.51 16.99
C ARG A 249 26.90 -16.41 16.12
N ARG A 250 26.72 -17.64 16.57
CA ARG A 250 25.67 -18.51 16.08
C ARG A 250 24.34 -17.78 16.24
N PRO A 251 23.53 -17.63 15.16
CA PRO A 251 22.13 -17.29 15.34
C PRO A 251 21.48 -18.41 16.14
N VAL A 252 20.81 -18.05 17.24
CA VAL A 252 19.96 -18.98 17.99
C VAL A 252 18.85 -19.39 17.02
N VAL A 253 18.99 -20.56 16.44
CA VAL A 253 17.92 -21.21 15.68
C VAL A 253 16.85 -21.55 16.70
N ALA A 254 15.75 -20.78 16.70
CA ALA A 254 14.59 -21.11 17.51
C ALA A 254 14.16 -22.56 17.22
N ALA A 255 13.88 -23.31 18.25
CA ALA A 255 13.39 -24.70 18.12
C ALA A 255 12.17 -24.71 17.15
N PRO A 256 12.06 -25.74 16.30
CA PRO A 256 10.98 -25.83 15.32
C PRO A 256 9.62 -25.81 16.03
N PRO A 257 8.63 -25.05 15.53
CA PRO A 257 7.29 -25.04 16.11
C PRO A 257 6.69 -26.44 16.05
N VAL A 258 6.34 -27.00 17.19
CA VAL A 258 5.63 -28.29 17.25
C VAL A 258 4.16 -28.03 16.91
N ILE A 259 3.71 -28.49 15.74
CA ILE A 259 2.32 -28.35 15.32
C ILE A 259 1.41 -29.12 16.28
N SER A 260 0.47 -28.42 16.90
CA SER A 260 -0.52 -28.97 17.81
C SER A 260 -1.92 -28.42 17.51
N GLU A 261 -2.96 -28.92 18.14
CA GLU A 261 -4.31 -28.31 18.06
C GLU A 261 -4.34 -26.93 18.70
N LYS A 262 -3.42 -26.60 19.61
CA LYS A 262 -3.24 -25.25 20.13
C LYS A 262 -2.46 -24.40 19.11
N PRO A 263 -2.89 -23.16 18.84
CA PRO A 263 -2.17 -22.26 17.95
C PRO A 263 -0.72 -22.06 18.38
N VAL A 264 0.20 -22.19 17.44
CA VAL A 264 1.63 -21.95 17.63
C VAL A 264 2.03 -20.72 16.84
N VAL A 265 2.63 -19.75 17.51
CA VAL A 265 3.10 -18.51 16.86
C VAL A 265 4.33 -18.81 16.02
N LEU A 266 4.27 -18.49 14.74
CA LEU A 266 5.47 -18.42 13.89
C LEU A 266 6.28 -17.17 14.24
N PRO A 267 7.60 -17.14 13.99
CA PRO A 267 8.43 -15.98 14.32
C PRO A 267 7.85 -14.66 13.79
N THR A 268 7.83 -13.62 14.60
CA THR A 268 7.19 -12.34 14.33
C THR A 268 7.83 -11.55 13.17
N VAL A 269 9.02 -11.92 12.73
CA VAL A 269 9.81 -11.22 11.69
C VAL A 269 9.63 -11.85 10.30
N LEU A 270 8.47 -12.43 10.03
CA LEU A 270 8.22 -13.09 8.74
C LEU A 270 7.91 -12.10 7.60
N PHE A 271 7.49 -10.87 7.89
CA PHE A 271 6.99 -9.93 6.89
C PHE A 271 7.65 -8.58 6.98
N LYS A 272 7.83 -7.96 5.82
CA LYS A 272 8.20 -6.55 5.74
C LYS A 272 7.10 -5.69 6.38
N LEU A 273 7.50 -4.65 7.10
CA LEU A 273 6.56 -3.80 7.85
C LEU A 273 5.45 -3.25 6.96
N GLY A 274 4.21 -3.46 7.37
CA GLY A 274 3.02 -2.98 6.66
C GLY A 274 2.66 -3.76 5.39
N THR A 275 3.32 -4.89 5.10
CA THR A 275 3.07 -5.70 3.91
C THR A 275 2.87 -7.18 4.25
N ALA A 276 2.50 -7.99 3.25
CA ALA A 276 2.48 -9.45 3.29
C ALA A 276 3.69 -10.08 2.56
N GLU A 277 4.74 -9.29 2.27
CA GLU A 277 5.98 -9.75 1.67
C GLU A 277 6.81 -10.50 2.72
N LEU A 278 7.08 -11.79 2.46
CA LEU A 278 7.89 -12.63 3.33
C LEU A 278 9.35 -12.17 3.34
N LEU A 279 9.93 -12.04 4.53
CA LEU A 279 11.35 -11.75 4.70
C LEU A 279 12.19 -13.03 4.65
N ALA A 280 13.42 -12.90 4.16
CA ALA A 280 14.36 -14.01 4.07
C ALA A 280 14.60 -14.70 5.44
N ASP A 281 14.62 -13.94 6.51
CA ASP A 281 14.82 -14.43 7.88
C ASP A 281 13.69 -15.35 8.38
N GLY A 282 12.49 -15.24 7.81
CA GLY A 282 11.34 -16.10 8.12
C GLY A 282 11.35 -17.44 7.36
N LEU A 283 12.07 -17.53 6.24
CA LEU A 283 12.05 -18.71 5.37
C LEU A 283 12.52 -20.01 6.05
N PRO A 284 13.55 -20.02 6.91
CA PRO A 284 13.96 -21.25 7.62
C PRO A 284 12.82 -21.86 8.44
N ALA A 285 12.04 -21.04 9.16
CA ALA A 285 10.92 -21.54 9.97
C ALA A 285 9.79 -22.11 9.09
N LEU A 286 9.52 -21.49 7.92
CA LEU A 286 8.53 -22.00 6.97
C LEU A 286 8.99 -23.30 6.29
N ASN A 287 10.29 -23.43 6.00
CA ASN A 287 10.85 -24.66 5.46
C ASN A 287 10.75 -25.81 6.48
N GLN A 288 11.01 -25.56 7.76
CA GLN A 288 10.83 -26.54 8.83
C GLN A 288 9.35 -26.96 8.95
N LEU A 289 8.43 -26.00 8.88
CA LEU A 289 6.99 -26.27 8.87
C LEU A 289 6.58 -27.15 7.68
N ALA A 290 7.10 -26.85 6.48
CA ALA A 290 6.87 -27.65 5.28
C ALA A 290 7.39 -29.09 5.44
N THR A 291 8.55 -29.26 6.09
CA THR A 291 9.10 -30.59 6.37
C THR A 291 8.21 -31.38 7.32
N GLN A 292 7.74 -30.77 8.42
CA GLN A 292 6.81 -31.43 9.36
C GLN A 292 5.49 -31.81 8.69
N LEU A 293 4.98 -31.00 7.77
CA LEU A 293 3.75 -31.29 7.01
C LEU A 293 3.94 -32.43 5.99
N ARG A 294 5.14 -32.59 5.41
CA ARG A 294 5.47 -33.71 4.53
C ARG A 294 5.55 -35.02 5.29
N GLU A 295 6.12 -34.99 6.50
CA GLU A 295 6.20 -36.16 7.40
C GLU A 295 4.84 -36.60 7.93
N ARG A 296 3.82 -35.73 7.87
CA ARG A 296 2.47 -35.97 8.39
C ARG A 296 1.41 -35.72 7.31
N PRO A 297 1.25 -36.58 6.29
CA PRO A 297 0.39 -36.32 5.13
C PRO A 297 -1.09 -36.13 5.47
N ALA A 298 -1.60 -36.72 6.54
CA ALA A 298 -2.98 -36.54 6.99
C ALA A 298 -3.25 -35.22 7.74
N LEU A 299 -2.18 -34.51 8.15
CA LEU A 299 -2.31 -33.31 8.96
C LEU A 299 -2.82 -32.14 8.09
N ARG A 300 -3.92 -31.53 8.49
CA ARG A 300 -4.44 -30.28 7.95
C ARG A 300 -4.05 -29.11 8.85
N LEU A 301 -3.82 -27.95 8.28
CA LEU A 301 -3.34 -26.78 8.97
C LEU A 301 -4.23 -25.58 8.72
N GLN A 302 -4.61 -24.87 9.77
CA GLN A 302 -5.13 -23.53 9.71
C GLN A 302 -4.00 -22.52 9.94
N ILE A 303 -3.90 -21.54 9.08
CA ILE A 303 -2.93 -20.45 9.12
C ILE A 303 -3.70 -19.18 9.47
N ALA A 304 -3.41 -18.59 10.62
CA ALA A 304 -4.11 -17.43 11.13
C ALA A 304 -3.20 -16.19 11.14
N GLY A 305 -3.58 -15.14 10.42
CA GLY A 305 -2.87 -13.87 10.43
C GLY A 305 -3.42 -12.92 11.49
N HIS A 306 -2.51 -12.13 12.09
CA HIS A 306 -2.84 -11.12 13.09
C HIS A 306 -2.07 -9.84 12.84
N THR A 307 -2.63 -8.71 13.26
CA THR A 307 -1.98 -7.40 13.27
C THR A 307 -2.01 -6.81 14.67
N ASP A 308 -1.25 -5.75 14.86
CA ASP A 308 -1.42 -4.87 16.01
C ASP A 308 -2.57 -3.89 15.75
N ARG A 309 -3.10 -3.25 16.80
CA ARG A 309 -4.14 -2.20 16.70
C ARG A 309 -3.67 -0.90 16.06
N LEU A 310 -2.41 -0.82 15.66
CA LEU A 310 -1.92 0.32 14.86
C LEU A 310 -2.52 0.28 13.46
N GLY A 311 -3.27 1.32 13.12
CA GLY A 311 -3.95 1.42 11.84
C GLY A 311 -5.45 1.10 11.93
N GLU A 312 -6.07 1.01 10.78
CA GLU A 312 -7.51 0.79 10.68
C GLU A 312 -7.85 -0.71 10.78
N PRO A 313 -8.89 -1.08 11.57
CA PRO A 313 -9.29 -2.47 11.77
C PRO A 313 -9.50 -3.24 10.46
N GLN A 314 -10.09 -2.60 9.46
CA GLN A 314 -10.33 -3.23 8.16
C GLN A 314 -9.04 -3.48 7.38
N LYS A 315 -8.06 -2.57 7.44
CA LYS A 315 -6.73 -2.81 6.87
C LYS A 315 -6.03 -3.94 7.58
N ASN A 316 -6.13 -3.95 8.89
CA ASN A 316 -5.55 -4.96 9.72
C ASN A 316 -6.13 -6.34 9.37
N LEU A 317 -7.46 -6.42 9.16
CA LEU A 317 -8.11 -7.64 8.72
C LEU A 317 -7.58 -8.12 7.37
N VAL A 318 -7.59 -7.27 6.35
CA VAL A 318 -7.10 -7.61 5.00
C VAL A 318 -5.61 -7.95 5.02
N LEU A 319 -4.78 -7.17 5.72
CA LEU A 319 -3.34 -7.45 5.83
C LEU A 319 -3.06 -8.78 6.51
N SER A 320 -3.83 -9.11 7.55
CA SER A 320 -3.70 -10.39 8.25
C SER A 320 -4.10 -11.58 7.37
N GLU A 321 -5.17 -11.44 6.58
CA GLU A 321 -5.59 -12.46 5.60
C GLU A 321 -4.53 -12.65 4.51
N GLN A 322 -3.97 -11.57 3.97
CA GLN A 322 -2.89 -11.62 2.99
C GLN A 322 -1.61 -12.28 3.54
N ARG A 323 -1.26 -12.05 4.79
CA ARG A 323 -0.12 -12.69 5.45
C ARG A 323 -0.34 -14.19 5.61
N ALA A 324 -1.54 -14.60 6.01
CA ALA A 324 -1.90 -15.99 6.08
C ALA A 324 -1.83 -16.66 4.70
N GLU A 325 -2.33 -15.99 3.66
CA GLU A 325 -2.28 -16.49 2.28
C GLU A 325 -0.85 -16.55 1.72
N ALA A 326 0.02 -15.59 2.03
CA ALA A 326 1.42 -15.63 1.64
C ALA A 326 2.18 -16.83 2.25
N VAL A 327 1.87 -17.20 3.49
CA VAL A 327 2.41 -18.40 4.12
C VAL A 327 1.88 -19.67 3.45
N LYS A 328 0.58 -19.72 3.16
CA LYS A 328 -0.02 -20.84 2.42
C LYS A 328 0.59 -20.99 1.02
N ASP A 329 0.72 -19.90 0.26
CA ASP A 329 1.37 -19.88 -1.05
C ASP A 329 2.81 -20.41 -0.99
N PHE A 330 3.56 -20.08 0.08
CA PHE A 330 4.90 -20.60 0.30
C PHE A 330 4.87 -22.12 0.52
N LEU A 331 3.98 -22.62 1.40
CA LEU A 331 3.88 -24.05 1.70
C LEU A 331 3.41 -24.86 0.47
N VAL A 332 2.50 -24.31 -0.34
CA VAL A 332 2.08 -24.95 -1.60
C VAL A 332 3.26 -25.06 -2.57
N ARG A 333 4.06 -23.99 -2.71
CA ARG A 333 5.29 -24.03 -3.52
C ARG A 333 6.33 -25.03 -2.94
N ALA A 334 6.32 -25.26 -1.64
CA ALA A 334 7.14 -26.27 -0.98
C ALA A 334 6.58 -27.70 -1.11
N GLY A 335 5.50 -27.92 -1.90
CA GLY A 335 4.93 -29.22 -2.20
C GLY A 335 3.84 -29.71 -1.23
N ILE A 336 3.27 -28.82 -0.40
CA ILE A 336 2.15 -29.18 0.45
C ILE A 336 0.84 -28.96 -0.32
N GLY A 337 -0.08 -29.96 -0.32
CA GLY A 337 -1.36 -29.88 -0.98
C GLY A 337 -2.20 -28.71 -0.47
N ALA A 338 -2.75 -27.90 -1.39
CA ALA A 338 -3.51 -26.69 -1.05
C ALA A 338 -4.79 -27.00 -0.24
N GLU A 339 -5.39 -28.18 -0.45
CA GLU A 339 -6.57 -28.69 0.24
C GLU A 339 -6.32 -29.01 1.74
N ARG A 340 -5.06 -29.10 2.12
CA ARG A 340 -4.63 -29.32 3.50
C ARG A 340 -4.44 -28.01 4.28
N LEU A 341 -4.51 -26.85 3.59
CA LEU A 341 -4.16 -25.57 4.14
C LEU A 341 -5.35 -24.61 4.07
N SER A 342 -5.83 -24.15 5.20
CA SER A 342 -6.83 -23.11 5.32
C SER A 342 -6.21 -21.82 5.87
N THR A 343 -6.76 -20.67 5.48
CA THR A 343 -6.29 -19.34 5.91
C THR A 343 -7.42 -18.58 6.58
N VAL A 344 -7.06 -17.77 7.57
CA VAL A 344 -7.97 -16.84 8.21
C VAL A 344 -7.21 -15.57 8.64
N GLY A 345 -7.79 -14.40 8.42
CA GLY A 345 -7.32 -13.15 8.97
C GLY A 345 -8.15 -12.76 10.20
N TYR A 346 -7.51 -12.44 11.30
CA TYR A 346 -8.18 -11.92 12.49
C TYR A 346 -7.94 -10.42 12.70
N GLY A 347 -7.12 -9.79 11.86
CA GLY A 347 -6.75 -8.40 12.06
C GLY A 347 -6.19 -8.18 13.47
N ASP A 348 -6.66 -7.14 14.13
CA ASP A 348 -6.28 -6.74 15.48
C ASP A 348 -7.28 -7.22 16.57
N THR A 349 -8.21 -8.11 16.22
CA THR A 349 -9.27 -8.56 17.14
C THR A 349 -8.79 -9.54 18.21
N ARG A 350 -7.61 -10.16 18.02
CA ARG A 350 -7.05 -11.15 18.92
C ARG A 350 -5.62 -10.79 19.35
N PRO A 351 -5.40 -9.69 20.08
CA PRO A 351 -4.08 -9.32 20.58
C PRO A 351 -3.62 -10.30 21.67
N LEU A 352 -2.33 -10.66 21.65
CA LEU A 352 -1.68 -11.42 22.73
C LEU A 352 -1.06 -10.48 23.78
N TYR A 353 -0.75 -9.25 23.39
CA TYR A 353 -0.10 -8.24 24.23
C TYR A 353 -0.89 -6.94 24.16
N PRO A 354 -0.86 -6.11 25.21
CA PRO A 354 -1.44 -4.77 25.16
C PRO A 354 -0.89 -3.97 23.96
N SER A 355 -1.77 -3.42 23.13
CA SER A 355 -1.36 -2.58 22.00
C SER A 355 -0.93 -1.18 22.46
N PRO A 356 0.06 -0.55 21.78
CA PRO A 356 0.77 -1.05 20.59
C PRO A 356 1.90 -2.02 20.93
N ASP A 357 1.93 -3.21 20.31
CA ASP A 357 3.02 -4.16 20.49
C ASP A 357 3.34 -4.91 19.17
N ALA A 358 4.62 -4.89 18.79
CA ALA A 358 5.09 -5.55 17.57
C ALA A 358 4.81 -7.06 17.53
N ARG A 359 4.74 -7.72 18.69
CA ARG A 359 4.47 -9.15 18.83
C ARG A 359 3.04 -9.54 18.47
N ASN A 360 2.11 -8.55 18.43
CA ASN A 360 0.76 -8.77 17.92
C ASN A 360 0.75 -8.97 16.39
N ARG A 361 1.75 -8.45 15.66
CA ARG A 361 1.93 -8.65 14.21
C ARG A 361 2.57 -10.02 13.96
N ARG A 362 1.76 -11.06 13.90
CA ARG A 362 2.20 -12.46 13.86
C ARG A 362 1.34 -13.30 12.92
N VAL A 363 1.84 -14.49 12.61
CA VAL A 363 1.05 -15.59 12.06
C VAL A 363 1.09 -16.76 13.03
N GLU A 364 -0.05 -17.36 13.27
CA GLU A 364 -0.23 -18.57 14.05
C GLU A 364 -0.60 -19.72 13.13
N VAL A 365 -0.20 -20.93 13.51
CA VAL A 365 -0.60 -22.16 12.83
C VAL A 365 -1.17 -23.16 13.85
N ALA A 366 -2.25 -23.82 13.48
CA ALA A 366 -2.90 -24.83 14.29
C ALA A 366 -3.30 -26.03 13.45
N ALA A 367 -3.18 -27.24 14.02
CA ALA A 367 -3.75 -28.43 13.40
C ALA A 367 -5.28 -28.34 13.43
N VAL A 368 -5.91 -28.72 12.32
CA VAL A 368 -7.36 -28.89 12.23
C VAL A 368 -7.70 -30.31 11.84
N LYS A 369 -8.80 -30.81 12.40
CA LYS A 369 -9.31 -32.18 12.13
C LYS A 369 -9.93 -32.32 10.77
#